data_c747c786ba9218dbbf3f61f829d6d1ee
#
_entry.id   c747c786ba9218dbbf3f61f829d6d1ee
#
_cell.length_a   1.000
_cell.length_b   1.000
_cell.length_c   1.000
_cell.angle_alpha   90.00
_cell.angle_beta   90.00
_cell.angle_gamma   90.00
#
_symmetry.space_group_name_H-M   'P 1'
#
loop_
_entity.id
_entity.type
_entity.pdbx_description
1 polymer ?
#
loop_
_entity_poly.entity_id
_entity_poly.type
_entity_poly.pdbx_seq_one_letter_code
_entity_poly.pdbx_strand_id
1 'polypeptide(L)' 'SIEEKALVNDLYKERNRLNSEPGYIKFHIDHIIPLSKGGLHKFENLRIITANENLTKGSKIII' A
#
# COMPACT_ATOMS: atom_id res chain seq x y z
N SER A 1 18.02 -2.06 -2.93
CA SER A 1 18.94 -0.94 -2.75
C SER A 1 18.57 -0.11 -1.53
N ILE A 2 19.47 0.72 -1.07
CA ILE A 2 19.22 1.62 0.08
C ILE A 2 18.12 2.61 -0.28
N GLU A 3 18.13 3.15 -1.49
CA GLU A 3 17.13 4.10 -1.96
C GLU A 3 15.75 3.44 -2.01
N GLU A 4 15.69 2.21 -2.45
CA GLU A 4 14.43 1.47 -2.51
C GLU A 4 13.85 1.27 -1.12
N LYS A 5 14.67 0.88 -0.16
CA LYS A 5 14.24 0.72 1.23
C LYS A 5 13.75 2.05 1.82
N ALA A 6 14.44 3.13 1.52
CA ALA A 6 14.04 4.45 2.02
C ALA A 6 12.67 4.86 1.47
N LEU A 7 12.43 4.64 0.18
CA LEU A 7 11.15 4.94 -0.45
C LEU A 7 10.01 4.10 0.15
N VAL A 8 10.25 2.81 0.34
CA VAL A 8 9.26 1.92 0.95
C VAL A 8 8.98 2.34 2.40
N ASN A 9 10.02 2.64 3.17
CA ASN A 9 9.86 3.10 4.55
C ASN A 9 9.06 4.40 4.62
N ASP A 10 9.31 5.34 3.71
CA ASP A 10 8.58 6.60 3.66
C ASP A 10 7.11 6.36 3.36
N LEU A 11 6.80 5.40 2.50
CA LEU A 11 5.42 5.04 2.18
C LEU A 11 4.70 4.49 3.42
N TYR A 12 5.36 3.61 4.18
CA TYR A 12 4.80 3.07 5.42
C TYR A 12 4.61 4.14 6.47
N LYS A 13 5.55 5.08 6.57
CA LYS A 13 5.43 6.21 7.49
C LYS A 13 4.23 7.08 7.12
N GLU A 14 4.02 7.33 5.84
CA GLU A 14 2.88 8.11 5.37
C GLU A 14 1.57 7.40 5.69
N ARG A 15 1.49 6.08 5.47
CA ARG A 15 0.31 5.30 5.84
C ARG A 15 0.04 5.41 7.34
N ASN A 16 1.08 5.31 8.16
CA ASN A 16 0.93 5.41 9.61
C ASN A 16 0.48 6.80 10.03
N ARG A 17 1.00 7.84 9.37
CA ARG A 17 0.59 9.22 9.63
C ARG A 17 -0.90 9.42 9.32
N LEU A 18 -1.35 8.91 8.18
CA LEU A 18 -2.76 8.98 7.79
C LEU A 18 -3.65 8.26 8.79
N ASN A 19 -3.22 7.10 9.28
CA ASN A 19 -3.99 6.33 10.25
C ASN A 19 -3.96 6.91 11.66
N SER A 20 -3.06 7.84 11.94
CA SER A 20 -2.96 8.48 13.27
C SER A 20 -3.96 9.63 13.42
N GLU A 21 -4.54 10.11 12.34
CA GLU A 21 -5.53 11.19 12.37
C GLU A 21 -6.89 10.64 12.79
N PRO A 22 -7.68 11.41 13.58
CA PRO A 22 -9.03 10.99 13.93
C PRO A 22 -9.90 10.84 12.69
N GLY A 23 -10.69 9.75 12.64
CA GLY A 23 -11.58 9.53 11.51
C GLY A 23 -11.96 8.08 11.37
N TYR A 24 -12.89 7.82 10.47
CA TYR A 24 -13.40 6.47 10.21
C TYR A 24 -12.65 5.78 9.09
N ILE A 25 -11.86 6.53 8.32
CA ILE A 25 -11.15 5.98 7.17
C ILE A 25 -9.83 5.40 7.64
N LYS A 26 -9.58 4.14 7.30
CA LYS A 26 -8.30 3.47 7.54
C LYS A 26 -7.59 3.26 6.22
N PHE A 27 -6.26 3.31 6.25
CA PHE A 27 -5.42 3.18 5.07
C PHE A 27 -4.52 1.95 5.19
N HIS A 28 -4.30 1.30 4.06
CA HIS A 28 -3.47 0.11 3.96
C HIS A 28 -2.42 0.29 2.86
N ILE A 29 -1.31 -0.41 3.00
CA ILE A 29 -0.35 -0.54 1.91
C ILE A 29 -0.82 -1.70 1.03
N ASP A 30 -0.97 -1.44 -0.26
CA ASP A 30 -1.45 -2.42 -1.22
C ASP A 30 -0.40 -2.69 -2.29
N HIS A 31 -0.33 -3.93 -2.74
CA HIS A 31 0.46 -4.30 -3.91
C HIS A 31 -0.43 -4.15 -5.14
N ILE A 32 -0.02 -3.28 -6.06
CA ILE A 32 -0.78 -3.04 -7.30
C ILE A 32 -0.99 -4.37 -8.03
N ILE A 33 0.10 -5.12 -8.20
CA ILE A 33 0.04 -6.49 -8.67
C ILE A 33 0.21 -7.38 -7.44
N PRO A 34 -0.79 -8.22 -7.08
CA PRO A 34 -0.71 -9.06 -5.88
C PRO A 34 0.51 -9.98 -5.92
N LEU A 35 1.07 -10.26 -4.74
CA LEU A 35 2.20 -11.20 -4.62
C LEU A 35 1.83 -12.56 -5.19
N SER A 36 0.59 -13.01 -4.99
CA SER A 36 0.09 -14.28 -5.52
C SER A 36 0.05 -14.32 -7.04
N LYS A 37 0.15 -13.17 -7.71
CA LYS A 37 0.15 -13.06 -9.18
C LYS A 37 1.51 -12.58 -9.71
N GLY A 38 2.57 -12.78 -8.93
CA GLY A 38 3.91 -12.44 -9.36
C GLY A 38 4.34 -11.01 -9.08
N GLY A 39 3.55 -10.25 -8.34
CA GLY A 39 3.93 -8.90 -7.95
C GLY A 39 5.12 -8.91 -7.01
N LEU A 40 5.91 -7.84 -7.02
CA LEU A 40 7.10 -7.70 -6.19
C LEU A 40 6.85 -6.72 -5.06
N HIS A 41 7.55 -6.90 -3.94
CA HIS A 41 7.50 -5.96 -2.83
C HIS A 41 8.52 -4.84 -3.08
N LYS A 42 8.17 -3.97 -4.04
CA LYS A 42 8.98 -2.82 -4.44
C LYS A 42 8.13 -1.58 -4.45
N PHE A 43 8.76 -0.42 -4.23
CA PHE A 43 8.07 0.85 -4.15
C PHE A 43 7.12 1.09 -5.33
N GLU A 44 7.54 0.78 -6.53
CA GLU A 44 6.75 0.97 -7.76
C GLU A 44 5.51 0.10 -7.82
N ASN A 45 5.45 -0.98 -7.01
CA ASN A 45 4.30 -1.87 -6.93
C ASN A 45 3.49 -1.65 -5.66
N LEU A 46 3.78 -0.61 -4.90
CA LEU A 46 3.11 -0.31 -3.63
C LEU A 46 2.33 0.99 -3.74
N ARG A 47 1.21 1.04 -3.03
CA ARG A 47 0.42 2.27 -2.93
C ARG A 47 -0.37 2.26 -1.64
N ILE A 48 -0.82 3.45 -1.25
CA ILE A 48 -1.69 3.61 -0.08
C ILE A 48 -3.12 3.69 -0.60
N ILE A 49 -3.97 2.80 -0.11
CA ILE A 49 -5.40 2.80 -0.45
C ILE A 49 -6.22 2.71 0.83
N THR A 50 -7.51 3.01 0.75
CA THR A 50 -8.38 2.85 1.90
C THR A 50 -8.65 1.36 2.13
N ALA A 51 -9.01 1.03 3.38
CA ALA A 51 -9.38 -0.35 3.72
C ALA A 51 -10.55 -0.83 2.89
N ASN A 52 -11.50 0.07 2.60
CA ASN A 52 -12.68 -0.26 1.80
C ASN A 52 -12.29 -0.60 0.35
N GLU A 53 -11.40 0.20 -0.23
CA GLU A 53 -10.86 -0.09 -1.57
C GLU A 53 -10.13 -1.42 -1.60
N ASN A 54 -9.37 -1.70 -0.54
CA ASN A 54 -8.61 -2.95 -0.43
C ASN A 54 -9.53 -4.16 -0.38
N LEU A 55 -10.63 -4.08 0.36
CA LEU A 55 -11.63 -5.14 0.41
C LEU A 55 -12.28 -5.37 -0.95
N THR A 56 -12.65 -4.27 -1.63
CA THR A 56 -13.27 -4.34 -2.95
C THR A 56 -12.31 -4.94 -3.98
N LYS A 57 -11.05 -4.57 -3.90
CA LYS A 57 -10.03 -5.08 -4.81
C LYS A 57 -9.79 -6.58 -4.65
N GLY A 58 -9.70 -7.05 -3.40
CA GLY A 58 -9.31 -8.43 -3.11
C GLY A 58 -7.98 -8.76 -3.78
N SER A 59 -7.96 -9.84 -4.59
CA SER A 59 -6.77 -10.23 -5.35
C SER A 59 -6.81 -9.75 -6.81
N LYS A 60 -7.73 -8.86 -7.14
CA LYS A 60 -7.84 -8.33 -8.50
C LYS A 60 -6.79 -7.27 -8.75
N ILE A 61 -6.37 -7.18 -10.01
CA ILE A 61 -5.50 -6.08 -10.44
C ILE A 61 -6.40 -4.93 -10.86
N ILE A 62 -6.27 -3.81 -10.14
CA ILE A 62 -7.00 -2.58 -10.44
C ILE A 62 -5.95 -1.53 -10.79
N ILE A 63 -5.96 -1.12 -12.05
CA ILE A 63 -4.98 -0.17 -12.56
C ILE A 63 -5.65 1.17 -12.80
#